data_1c0aa0e4d12b59c17db844a9f285a475
#
_entry.id   1c0aa0e4d12b59c17db844a9f285a475
#
_cell.length_a   1.000
_cell.length_b   1.000
_cell.length_c   1.000
_cell.angle_alpha   90.00
_cell.angle_beta   90.00
_cell.angle_gamma   90.00
#
_symmetry.space_group_name_H-M   'P 1'
#
loop_
_entity.id
_entity.type
_entity.pdbx_description
1 polymer ?
#
loop_
_entity_poly.entity_id
_entity_poly.type
_entity_poly.pdbx_seq_one_letter_code
_entity_poly.pdbx_strand_id
1 'polypeptide(L)'
;IRYIFVGTWYKDASRLAALIPVTAVPLAALGMLIAARWALGMGRRLIPAKRVARRVRVLSWWRWAAYPAVVTALALTGPLSSAMSNTVWLFEQTYTFSPGSSSLTPDERALIDELPGLVDKNAVVAVDPRSGAALAYALAGVDTSVKHLLHRHDPELYIVQDKLNKAATDPTVCPAVNKIGATYALYFPGKTISNQK
;
A
#
# COMPACT_ATOMS: atom_id res chain seq x y z
N ILE A 1 3.06 -26.73 5.41
CA ILE A 1 3.21 -25.98 6.68
C ILE A 1 2.42 -24.66 6.63
N ARG A 2 2.55 -23.84 5.57
CA ARG A 2 1.91 -22.53 5.41
C ARG A 2 0.38 -22.57 5.51
N TYR A 3 -0.27 -23.62 4.96
CA TYR A 3 -1.72 -23.79 5.01
C TYR A 3 -2.24 -24.16 6.41
N ILE A 4 -1.43 -24.78 7.24
CA ILE A 4 -1.82 -25.22 8.59
C ILE A 4 -1.88 -24.03 9.56
N PHE A 5 -0.93 -23.09 9.44
CA PHE A 5 -0.81 -21.97 10.38
C PHE A 5 -1.62 -20.72 10.00
N VAL A 6 -1.84 -20.48 8.70
CA VAL A 6 -2.48 -19.24 8.22
C VAL A 6 -3.91 -19.47 7.75
N GLY A 7 -4.30 -20.75 7.56
CA GLY A 7 -5.63 -21.14 7.07
C GLY A 7 -5.95 -20.53 5.71
N THR A 8 -7.22 -20.23 5.50
CA THR A 8 -7.71 -19.56 4.29
C THR A 8 -7.49 -18.06 4.31
N TRP A 9 -7.01 -17.51 5.45
CA TRP A 9 -7.14 -16.10 5.71
C TRP A 9 -6.16 -15.20 4.96
N TYR A 10 -5.03 -15.66 4.48
CA TYR A 10 -4.21 -14.86 3.54
C TYR A 10 -3.06 -15.68 2.95
N LYS A 11 -3.16 -15.98 1.68
CA LYS A 11 -2.06 -16.58 0.89
C LYS A 11 -0.97 -15.55 0.51
N ASP A 12 -1.15 -14.29 0.86
CA ASP A 12 -0.28 -13.21 0.46
C ASP A 12 0.95 -13.12 1.35
N ALA A 13 2.12 -13.38 0.77
CA ALA A 13 3.39 -13.33 1.47
C ALA A 13 3.73 -11.90 1.97
N SER A 14 3.29 -10.88 1.25
CA SER A 14 3.56 -9.49 1.59
C SER A 14 2.85 -9.07 2.87
N ARG A 15 1.62 -9.55 3.08
CA ARG A 15 0.86 -9.28 4.30
C ARG A 15 1.42 -10.00 5.52
N LEU A 16 1.92 -11.22 5.35
CA LEU A 16 2.64 -11.93 6.42
C LEU A 16 3.95 -11.23 6.76
N ALA A 17 4.67 -10.73 5.76
CA ALA A 17 5.88 -9.96 5.96
C ALA A 17 5.61 -8.64 6.73
N ALA A 18 4.46 -8.02 6.56
CA ALA A 18 4.05 -6.83 7.31
C ALA A 18 3.90 -7.07 8.83
N LEU A 19 3.71 -8.33 9.26
CA LEU A 19 3.66 -8.69 10.68
C LEU A 19 5.05 -8.89 11.31
N ILE A 20 6.10 -9.07 10.50
CA ILE A 20 7.47 -9.27 10.98
C ILE A 20 7.94 -8.15 11.91
N PRO A 21 7.72 -6.84 11.61
CA PRO A 21 8.14 -5.77 12.50
C PRO A 21 7.51 -5.83 13.89
N VAL A 22 6.28 -6.33 14.02
CA VAL A 22 5.56 -6.43 15.31
C VAL A 22 6.32 -7.34 16.29
N THR A 23 6.93 -8.41 15.79
CA THR A 23 7.72 -9.33 16.60
C THR A 23 9.21 -9.00 16.60
N ALA A 24 9.75 -8.55 15.48
CA ALA A 24 11.16 -8.26 15.32
C ALA A 24 11.62 -7.03 16.13
N VAL A 25 10.79 -5.98 16.23
CA VAL A 25 11.16 -4.76 16.98
C VAL A 25 11.34 -5.02 18.46
N PRO A 26 10.43 -5.69 19.21
CA PRO A 26 10.66 -6.03 20.61
C PRO A 26 11.88 -6.93 20.82
N LEU A 27 12.07 -7.93 19.94
CA LEU A 27 13.22 -8.82 20.04
C LEU A 27 14.54 -8.10 19.76
N ALA A 28 14.58 -7.20 18.81
CA ALA A 28 15.75 -6.37 18.54
C ALA A 28 16.05 -5.44 19.72
N ALA A 29 15.02 -4.83 20.33
CA ALA A 29 15.18 -3.99 21.51
C ALA A 29 15.76 -4.78 22.69
N LEU A 30 15.24 -5.98 22.96
CA LEU A 30 15.79 -6.87 24.00
C LEU A 30 17.22 -7.29 23.68
N GLY A 31 17.51 -7.66 22.43
CA GLY A 31 18.86 -8.01 21.98
C GLY A 31 19.86 -6.86 22.19
N MET A 32 19.48 -5.63 21.85
CA MET A 32 20.31 -4.45 22.10
C MET A 32 20.55 -4.20 23.59
N LEU A 33 19.54 -4.37 24.44
CA LEU A 33 19.69 -4.23 25.89
C LEU A 33 20.67 -5.27 26.47
N ILE A 34 20.56 -6.52 26.02
CA ILE A 34 21.45 -7.60 26.44
C ILE A 34 22.88 -7.33 25.97
N ALA A 35 23.06 -6.97 24.71
CA ALA A 35 24.38 -6.63 24.13
C ALA A 35 25.03 -5.44 24.84
N ALA A 36 24.25 -4.39 25.13
CA ALA A 36 24.74 -3.24 25.90
C ALA A 36 25.17 -3.63 27.31
N ARG A 37 24.40 -4.47 28.01
CA ARG A 37 24.76 -4.99 29.33
C ARG A 37 26.06 -5.81 29.28
N TRP A 38 26.20 -6.62 28.28
CA TRP A 38 27.39 -7.46 28.07
C TRP A 38 28.63 -6.60 27.77
N ALA A 39 28.54 -5.63 26.88
CA ALA A 39 29.60 -4.68 26.56
C ALA A 39 30.05 -3.87 27.79
N LEU A 40 29.11 -3.40 28.62
CA LEU A 40 29.40 -2.71 29.87
C LEU A 40 30.05 -3.64 30.90
N GLY A 41 29.66 -4.92 30.96
CA GLY A 41 30.25 -5.93 31.80
C GLY A 41 31.71 -6.25 31.42
N MET A 42 31.98 -6.35 30.12
CA MET A 42 33.31 -6.59 29.57
C MET A 42 34.23 -5.37 29.79
N GLY A 43 33.72 -4.17 29.56
CA GLY A 43 34.46 -2.92 29.83
C GLY A 43 34.87 -2.78 31.29
N ARG A 44 34.04 -3.23 32.24
CA ARG A 44 34.36 -3.25 33.69
C ARG A 44 35.50 -4.20 34.05
N ARG A 45 35.71 -5.30 33.29
CA ARG A 45 36.81 -6.26 33.49
C ARG A 45 38.15 -5.74 32.98
N LEU A 46 38.12 -4.85 32.00
CA LEU A 46 39.30 -4.30 31.33
C LEU A 46 39.84 -3.02 32.00
N ILE A 47 39.03 -2.36 32.87
CA ILE A 47 39.44 -1.10 33.53
C ILE A 47 39.78 -1.38 34.98
N PRO A 48 41.04 -1.12 35.42
CA PRO A 48 41.46 -1.37 36.82
C PRO A 48 40.65 -0.52 37.80
N ALA A 49 40.18 -1.18 38.86
CA ALA A 49 39.22 -0.68 39.87
C ALA A 49 39.58 0.68 40.51
N LYS A 50 40.86 1.04 40.60
CA LYS A 50 41.31 2.29 41.24
C LYS A 50 40.92 3.57 40.45
N ARG A 51 40.59 3.48 39.16
CA ARG A 51 40.12 4.65 38.35
C ARG A 51 38.61 4.81 38.29
N VAL A 52 37.88 3.80 38.73
CA VAL A 52 36.40 3.72 38.58
C VAL A 52 35.67 4.52 39.66
N ALA A 53 36.19 4.59 40.87
CA ALA A 53 35.45 5.18 42.00
C ALA A 53 35.10 6.67 41.84
N ARG A 54 35.92 7.45 41.16
CA ARG A 54 35.68 8.89 40.92
C ARG A 54 34.76 9.17 39.74
N ARG A 55 34.67 8.24 38.77
CA ARG A 55 33.85 8.39 37.57
C ARG A 55 32.45 7.78 37.64
N VAL A 56 32.15 6.97 38.64
CA VAL A 56 30.89 6.24 38.76
C VAL A 56 29.68 7.19 38.91
N ARG A 57 29.86 8.34 39.58
CA ARG A 57 28.77 9.33 39.74
C ARG A 57 28.45 10.05 38.44
N VAL A 58 29.43 10.25 37.56
CA VAL A 58 29.23 10.80 36.21
C VAL A 58 28.64 9.73 35.26
N LEU A 59 29.02 8.46 35.46
CA LEU A 59 28.55 7.36 34.61
C LEU A 59 27.06 7.03 34.80
N SER A 60 26.48 7.27 35.98
CA SER A 60 25.05 7.04 36.19
C SER A 60 24.18 8.01 35.38
N TRP A 61 24.63 9.27 35.29
CA TRP A 61 23.93 10.29 34.48
C TRP A 61 24.05 10.01 32.97
N TRP A 62 25.22 9.56 32.53
CA TRP A 62 25.46 9.17 31.12
C TRP A 62 24.58 7.99 30.66
N ARG A 63 24.21 7.11 31.59
CA ARG A 63 23.29 6.00 31.24
C ARG A 63 21.91 6.49 30.84
N TRP A 64 21.39 7.53 31.49
CA TRP A 64 20.11 8.15 31.16
C TRP A 64 20.20 9.01 29.90
N ALA A 65 21.34 9.62 29.63
CA ALA A 65 21.58 10.40 28.41
C ALA A 65 21.86 9.52 27.18
N ALA A 66 22.42 8.32 27.36
CA ALA A 66 22.71 7.40 26.25
C ALA A 66 21.44 6.87 25.58
N TYR A 67 20.36 6.62 26.34
CA TYR A 67 19.10 6.15 25.76
C TYR A 67 18.50 7.15 24.77
N PRO A 68 18.25 8.41 25.12
CA PRO A 68 17.73 9.37 24.17
C PRO A 68 18.69 9.62 23.01
N ALA A 69 20.00 9.59 23.24
CA ALA A 69 20.98 9.74 22.16
C ALA A 69 20.91 8.60 21.13
N VAL A 70 20.80 7.35 21.59
CA VAL A 70 20.63 6.19 20.70
C VAL A 70 19.28 6.26 19.97
N VAL A 71 18.21 6.58 20.68
CA VAL A 71 16.87 6.72 20.06
C VAL A 71 16.89 7.84 19.01
N THR A 72 17.49 8.98 19.33
CA THR A 72 17.63 10.10 18.39
C THR A 72 18.49 9.71 17.19
N ALA A 73 19.62 9.02 17.41
CA ALA A 73 20.46 8.53 16.32
C ALA A 73 19.69 7.57 15.40
N LEU A 74 18.92 6.63 15.95
CA LEU A 74 18.09 5.72 15.17
C LEU A 74 16.95 6.45 14.46
N ALA A 75 16.32 7.43 15.08
CA ALA A 75 15.27 8.24 14.49
C ALA A 75 15.80 9.11 13.34
N LEU A 76 17.02 9.59 13.44
CA LEU A 76 17.65 10.40 12.39
C LEU A 76 18.21 9.53 11.24
N THR A 77 18.74 8.34 11.55
CA THR A 77 19.35 7.46 10.53
C THR A 77 18.32 6.56 9.86
N GLY A 78 17.19 6.24 10.52
CA GLY A 78 16.12 5.44 9.95
C GLY A 78 15.58 6.00 8.62
N PRO A 79 15.16 7.29 8.57
CA PRO A 79 14.71 7.94 7.33
C PRO A 79 15.78 8.03 6.24
N LEU A 80 17.06 8.02 6.60
CA LEU A 80 18.19 8.05 5.66
C LEU A 80 18.59 6.64 5.18
N SER A 81 17.95 5.60 5.69
CA SER A 81 18.25 4.23 5.27
C SER A 81 17.77 3.99 3.83
N SER A 82 18.52 3.17 3.09
CA SER A 82 18.14 2.75 1.74
C SER A 82 16.77 2.04 1.70
N ALA A 83 16.41 1.34 2.77
CA ALA A 83 15.11 0.71 2.90
C ALA A 83 13.97 1.74 2.92
N MET A 84 14.14 2.85 3.65
CA MET A 84 13.13 3.91 3.70
C MET A 84 13.04 4.66 2.38
N SER A 85 14.18 5.02 1.77
CA SER A 85 14.19 5.69 0.47
C SER A 85 13.57 4.82 -0.63
N ASN A 86 13.86 3.51 -0.64
CA ASN A 86 13.23 2.58 -1.57
C ASN A 86 11.71 2.47 -1.33
N THR A 87 11.28 2.49 -0.08
CA THR A 87 9.85 2.46 0.26
C THR A 87 9.16 3.73 -0.23
N VAL A 88 9.72 4.91 0.07
CA VAL A 88 9.20 6.19 -0.41
C VAL A 88 9.14 6.21 -1.94
N TRP A 89 10.21 5.79 -2.62
CA TRP A 89 10.24 5.71 -4.08
C TRP A 89 9.16 4.78 -4.66
N LEU A 90 8.93 3.61 -4.05
CA LEU A 90 7.86 2.70 -4.44
C LEU A 90 6.47 3.35 -4.25
N PHE A 91 6.27 4.04 -3.14
CA PHE A 91 5.02 4.77 -2.88
C PHE A 91 4.81 5.89 -3.90
N GLU A 92 5.85 6.70 -4.18
CA GLU A 92 5.78 7.73 -5.20
C GLU A 92 5.40 7.16 -6.57
N GLN A 93 6.03 6.08 -7.00
CA GLN A 93 5.68 5.44 -8.27
C GLN A 93 4.28 4.85 -8.30
N THR A 94 3.80 4.33 -7.17
CA THR A 94 2.50 3.66 -7.12
C THR A 94 1.34 4.64 -7.01
N TYR A 95 1.52 5.73 -6.26
CA TYR A 95 0.43 6.66 -5.92
C TYR A 95 0.52 8.02 -6.62
N THR A 96 1.61 8.31 -7.33
CA THR A 96 1.70 9.53 -8.12
C THR A 96 1.08 9.32 -9.50
N PHE A 97 0.18 10.20 -9.88
CA PHE A 97 -0.38 10.23 -11.22
C PHE A 97 0.66 10.78 -12.21
N SER A 98 1.32 9.88 -12.91
CA SER A 98 2.31 10.21 -13.95
C SER A 98 1.84 9.64 -15.30
N PRO A 99 2.37 10.14 -16.43
CA PRO A 99 2.03 9.59 -17.75
C PRO A 99 2.29 8.09 -17.90
N GLY A 100 3.22 7.56 -17.08
CA GLY A 100 3.54 6.12 -17.01
C GLY A 100 2.83 5.35 -15.90
N SER A 101 1.92 5.97 -15.16
CA SER A 101 1.16 5.31 -14.09
C SER A 101 0.37 4.13 -14.63
N SER A 102 0.40 3.01 -13.89
CA SER A 102 -0.34 1.80 -14.25
C SER A 102 -1.82 1.89 -13.93
N SER A 103 -2.20 2.76 -13.00
CA SER A 103 -3.57 2.82 -12.48
C SER A 103 -4.35 4.00 -13.08
N LEU A 104 -3.75 5.18 -13.14
CA LEU A 104 -4.41 6.39 -13.61
C LEU A 104 -3.35 7.40 -14.06
N THR A 105 -3.51 7.94 -15.26
CA THR A 105 -2.70 9.06 -15.77
C THR A 105 -3.26 10.41 -15.30
N PRO A 106 -2.48 11.51 -15.38
CA PRO A 106 -2.98 12.85 -15.05
C PRO A 106 -4.19 13.27 -15.87
N ASP A 107 -4.21 12.94 -17.18
CA ASP A 107 -5.31 13.29 -18.09
C ASP A 107 -6.58 12.48 -17.76
N GLU A 108 -6.44 11.19 -17.47
CA GLU A 108 -7.54 10.33 -17.01
C GLU A 108 -8.07 10.83 -15.66
N ARG A 109 -7.20 11.30 -14.78
CA ARG A 109 -7.59 11.91 -13.50
C ARG A 109 -8.38 13.19 -13.72
N ALA A 110 -7.94 14.08 -14.60
CA ALA A 110 -8.65 15.31 -14.92
C ALA A 110 -10.04 15.02 -15.48
N LEU A 111 -10.16 14.04 -16.39
CA LEU A 111 -11.45 13.60 -16.90
C LEU A 111 -12.38 13.07 -15.82
N ILE A 112 -11.86 12.29 -14.86
CA ILE A 112 -12.65 11.82 -13.71
C ILE A 112 -13.16 13.00 -12.88
N ASP A 113 -12.34 14.01 -12.65
CA ASP A 113 -12.74 15.18 -11.86
C ASP A 113 -13.84 16.02 -12.55
N GLU A 114 -13.87 16.03 -13.87
CA GLU A 114 -14.93 16.70 -14.66
C GLU A 114 -16.19 15.85 -14.82
N LEU A 115 -16.11 14.54 -14.60
CA LEU A 115 -17.19 13.59 -14.88
C LEU A 115 -18.53 13.94 -14.22
N PRO A 116 -18.59 14.43 -12.95
CA PRO A 116 -19.86 14.84 -12.33
C PRO A 116 -20.62 15.95 -13.07
N GLY A 117 -19.90 16.74 -13.87
CA GLY A 117 -20.50 17.77 -14.72
C GLY A 117 -20.94 17.26 -16.11
N LEU A 118 -20.45 16.11 -16.52
CA LEU A 118 -20.68 15.51 -17.84
C LEU A 118 -21.79 14.46 -17.84
N VAL A 119 -22.12 13.88 -16.70
CA VAL A 119 -23.11 12.81 -16.57
C VAL A 119 -24.29 13.25 -15.70
N ASP A 120 -25.45 12.66 -15.92
CA ASP A 120 -26.62 12.92 -15.08
C ASP A 120 -26.39 12.41 -13.64
N LYS A 121 -26.98 13.10 -12.64
CA LYS A 121 -26.77 12.81 -11.21
C LYS A 121 -27.06 11.38 -10.78
N ASN A 122 -27.96 10.69 -11.49
CA ASN A 122 -28.37 9.31 -11.17
C ASN A 122 -27.92 8.33 -12.27
N ALA A 123 -27.01 8.76 -13.15
CA ALA A 123 -26.54 7.90 -14.21
C ALA A 123 -25.57 6.84 -13.66
N VAL A 124 -25.67 5.64 -14.19
CA VAL A 124 -24.71 4.58 -13.98
C VAL A 124 -23.73 4.58 -15.14
N VAL A 125 -22.45 4.73 -14.84
CA VAL A 125 -21.37 4.70 -15.83
C VAL A 125 -20.79 3.30 -15.93
N ALA A 126 -20.84 2.68 -17.10
CA ALA A 126 -20.17 1.41 -17.37
C ALA A 126 -18.65 1.60 -17.37
N VAL A 127 -17.94 0.82 -16.58
CA VAL A 127 -16.48 0.90 -16.41
C VAL A 127 -15.86 -0.50 -16.46
N ASP A 128 -14.60 -0.59 -16.91
CA ASP A 128 -13.79 -1.79 -16.71
C ASP A 128 -13.09 -1.69 -15.34
N PRO A 129 -13.35 -2.61 -14.39
CA PRO A 129 -12.73 -2.60 -13.06
C PRO A 129 -11.21 -2.82 -13.10
N ARG A 130 -10.69 -3.32 -14.23
CA ARG A 130 -9.25 -3.56 -14.44
C ARG A 130 -8.51 -2.32 -14.91
N SER A 131 -9.23 -1.25 -15.22
CA SER A 131 -8.67 0.04 -15.61
C SER A 131 -8.86 1.09 -14.52
N GLY A 132 -8.22 2.24 -14.65
CA GLY A 132 -8.40 3.38 -13.75
C GLY A 132 -9.82 3.96 -13.73
N ALA A 133 -10.65 3.62 -14.71
CA ALA A 133 -12.03 4.11 -14.83
C ALA A 133 -12.91 3.76 -13.61
N ALA A 134 -12.67 2.62 -12.95
CA ALA A 134 -13.39 2.23 -11.74
C ALA A 134 -13.16 3.20 -10.56
N LEU A 135 -12.06 3.96 -10.59
CA LEU A 135 -11.76 4.97 -9.56
C LEU A 135 -12.72 6.18 -9.61
N ALA A 136 -13.49 6.35 -10.70
CA ALA A 136 -14.49 7.42 -10.80
C ALA A 136 -15.50 7.39 -9.63
N TYR A 137 -15.86 6.22 -9.13
CA TYR A 137 -16.72 6.10 -7.96
C TYR A 137 -16.08 6.70 -6.71
N ALA A 138 -14.83 6.37 -6.44
CA ALA A 138 -14.13 6.80 -5.22
C ALA A 138 -13.65 8.26 -5.29
N LEU A 139 -13.26 8.74 -6.48
CA LEU A 139 -12.64 10.04 -6.66
C LEU A 139 -13.63 11.15 -7.00
N ALA A 140 -14.70 10.83 -7.73
CA ALA A 140 -15.68 11.81 -8.21
C ALA A 140 -17.11 11.56 -7.68
N GLY A 141 -17.35 10.48 -6.95
CA GLY A 141 -18.67 10.14 -6.41
C GLY A 141 -19.72 9.76 -7.46
N VAL A 142 -19.29 9.46 -8.68
CA VAL A 142 -20.16 9.04 -9.78
C VAL A 142 -20.51 7.57 -9.63
N ASP A 143 -21.78 7.20 -9.78
CA ASP A 143 -22.17 5.80 -9.70
C ASP A 143 -21.65 5.01 -10.91
N THR A 144 -20.95 3.91 -10.64
CA THR A 144 -20.31 3.09 -11.65
C THR A 144 -20.85 1.67 -11.60
N SER A 145 -20.87 1.00 -12.77
CA SER A 145 -21.33 -0.39 -12.89
C SER A 145 -20.56 -1.35 -11.97
N VAL A 146 -19.30 -1.01 -11.67
CA VAL A 146 -18.41 -1.76 -10.79
C VAL A 146 -17.66 -0.80 -9.87
N LYS A 147 -17.76 -0.99 -8.55
CA LYS A 147 -17.17 -0.10 -7.54
C LYS A 147 -15.78 -0.55 -7.07
N HIS A 148 -15.39 -1.78 -7.33
CA HIS A 148 -14.08 -2.33 -6.96
C HIS A 148 -13.73 -3.58 -7.81
N LEU A 149 -12.45 -3.92 -7.88
CA LEU A 149 -11.94 -5.03 -8.69
C LEU A 149 -12.56 -6.40 -8.33
N LEU A 150 -12.81 -6.66 -7.05
CA LEU A 150 -13.35 -7.91 -6.53
C LEU A 150 -14.87 -7.80 -6.35
N HIS A 151 -15.59 -7.46 -7.40
CA HIS A 151 -17.04 -7.41 -7.40
C HIS A 151 -17.68 -8.79 -7.58
N ARG A 152 -18.98 -8.86 -7.27
CA ARG A 152 -19.76 -10.09 -7.46
C ARG A 152 -19.82 -10.44 -8.96
N HIS A 153 -19.74 -11.74 -9.27
CA HIS A 153 -19.74 -12.23 -10.64
C HIS A 153 -21.17 -12.25 -11.20
N ASP A 154 -21.64 -11.10 -11.67
CA ASP A 154 -22.90 -11.02 -12.41
C ASP A 154 -22.63 -11.21 -13.91
N PRO A 155 -23.35 -12.15 -14.58
CA PRO A 155 -23.12 -12.43 -16.01
C PRO A 155 -23.23 -11.20 -16.90
N GLU A 156 -24.16 -10.31 -16.59
CA GLU A 156 -24.39 -9.07 -17.34
C GLU A 156 -23.21 -8.11 -17.26
N LEU A 157 -22.59 -7.99 -16.09
CA LEU A 157 -21.38 -7.18 -15.91
C LEU A 157 -20.23 -7.69 -16.78
N TYR A 158 -20.04 -9.01 -16.86
CA TYR A 158 -19.04 -9.60 -17.74
C TYR A 158 -19.30 -9.30 -19.22
N ILE A 159 -20.57 -9.43 -19.67
CA ILE A 159 -20.93 -9.11 -21.04
C ILE A 159 -20.58 -7.64 -21.36
N VAL A 160 -20.92 -6.72 -20.46
CA VAL A 160 -20.65 -5.30 -20.67
C VAL A 160 -19.14 -5.00 -20.64
N GLN A 161 -18.39 -5.59 -19.72
CA GLN A 161 -16.94 -5.37 -19.62
C GLN A 161 -16.17 -5.88 -20.83
N ASP A 162 -16.53 -7.07 -21.34
CA ASP A 162 -15.74 -7.74 -22.36
C ASP A 162 -16.25 -7.46 -23.79
N LYS A 163 -17.53 -7.11 -23.93
CA LYS A 163 -18.18 -7.05 -25.24
C LYS A 163 -18.85 -5.72 -25.58
N LEU A 164 -18.74 -4.68 -24.76
CA LEU A 164 -19.38 -3.40 -25.03
C LEU A 164 -18.99 -2.83 -26.40
N ASN A 165 -17.76 -3.03 -26.84
CA ASN A 165 -17.27 -2.63 -28.17
C ASN A 165 -17.93 -3.40 -29.33
N LYS A 166 -18.62 -4.50 -29.04
CA LYS A 166 -19.37 -5.33 -30.02
C LYS A 166 -20.88 -5.11 -29.95
N ALA A 167 -21.34 -4.04 -29.30
CA ALA A 167 -22.77 -3.79 -29.08
C ALA A 167 -23.58 -3.73 -30.42
N ALA A 168 -22.96 -3.37 -31.54
CA ALA A 168 -23.59 -3.35 -32.84
C ALA A 168 -23.77 -4.74 -33.46
N THR A 169 -23.01 -5.75 -33.04
CA THR A 169 -22.97 -7.09 -33.66
C THR A 169 -23.37 -8.21 -32.71
N ASP A 170 -23.24 -8.02 -31.41
CA ASP A 170 -23.61 -9.03 -30.41
C ASP A 170 -24.95 -8.64 -29.75
N PRO A 171 -26.04 -9.39 -29.99
CA PRO A 171 -27.36 -9.07 -29.48
C PRO A 171 -27.49 -9.21 -27.95
N THR A 172 -26.49 -9.79 -27.28
CA THR A 172 -26.51 -9.97 -25.80
C THR A 172 -26.10 -8.71 -25.05
N VAL A 173 -25.41 -7.77 -25.71
CA VAL A 173 -24.83 -6.59 -25.08
C VAL A 173 -25.89 -5.58 -24.64
N CYS A 174 -26.80 -5.19 -25.55
CA CYS A 174 -27.82 -4.20 -25.22
C CYS A 174 -28.76 -4.61 -24.07
N PRO A 175 -29.26 -5.87 -24.03
CA PRO A 175 -29.99 -6.34 -22.85
C PRO A 175 -29.20 -6.30 -21.55
N ALA A 176 -27.89 -6.62 -21.59
CA ALA A 176 -27.03 -6.57 -20.43
C ALA A 176 -26.82 -5.13 -19.94
N VAL A 177 -26.56 -4.19 -20.85
CA VAL A 177 -26.44 -2.74 -20.54
C VAL A 177 -27.73 -2.22 -19.88
N ASN A 178 -28.89 -2.55 -20.45
CA ASN A 178 -30.18 -2.14 -19.90
C ASN A 178 -30.43 -2.72 -18.50
N LYS A 179 -30.04 -3.98 -18.27
CA LYS A 179 -30.22 -4.64 -16.98
C LYS A 179 -29.36 -4.02 -15.87
N ILE A 180 -28.13 -3.59 -16.16
CA ILE A 180 -27.29 -2.87 -15.20
C ILE A 180 -27.65 -1.38 -15.09
N GLY A 181 -28.53 -0.85 -15.96
CA GLY A 181 -28.94 0.55 -15.97
C GLY A 181 -27.84 1.52 -16.42
N ALA A 182 -26.84 1.06 -17.15
CA ALA A 182 -25.77 1.93 -17.60
C ALA A 182 -26.24 2.81 -18.76
N THR A 183 -26.03 4.13 -18.63
CA THR A 183 -26.36 5.14 -19.64
C THR A 183 -25.13 5.76 -20.28
N TYR A 184 -24.00 5.68 -19.62
CA TYR A 184 -22.70 6.16 -20.09
C TYR A 184 -21.65 5.05 -20.00
N ALA A 185 -20.57 5.19 -20.75
CA ALA A 185 -19.41 4.30 -20.67
C ALA A 185 -18.14 5.14 -20.54
N LEU A 186 -17.31 4.83 -19.55
CA LEU A 186 -16.00 5.42 -19.38
C LEU A 186 -14.95 4.37 -19.75
N TYR A 187 -14.18 4.65 -20.80
CA TYR A 187 -13.15 3.76 -21.28
C TYR A 187 -11.80 4.45 -21.28
N PHE A 188 -10.84 3.86 -20.60
CA PHE A 188 -9.44 4.26 -20.61
C PHE A 188 -8.62 3.22 -21.39
N PRO A 189 -8.11 3.59 -22.59
CA PRO A 189 -7.22 2.72 -23.35
C PRO A 189 -5.87 2.64 -22.64
N GLY A 190 -5.49 1.50 -22.15
CA GLY A 190 -4.21 1.41 -21.46
C GLY A 190 -3.93 0.09 -20.76
N LYS A 191 -3.01 0.13 -19.82
CA LYS A 191 -2.54 -1.02 -19.05
C LYS A 191 -3.64 -1.52 -18.14
N THR A 192 -4.09 -2.73 -18.36
CA THR A 192 -4.98 -3.42 -17.45
C THR A 192 -4.17 -3.93 -16.24
N ILE A 193 -4.67 -3.74 -15.02
CA ILE A 193 -4.01 -4.19 -13.77
C ILE A 193 -3.65 -5.68 -13.80
N SER A 194 -4.38 -6.50 -14.57
CA SER A 194 -4.12 -7.94 -14.74
C SER A 194 -2.90 -8.28 -15.60
N ASN A 195 -2.33 -7.34 -16.33
CA ASN A 195 -1.19 -7.56 -17.24
C ASN A 195 0.17 -7.29 -16.58
N GLN A 196 0.18 -6.97 -15.30
CA GLN A 196 1.42 -6.93 -14.53
C GLN A 196 1.76 -8.37 -14.07
N LYS A 197 2.45 -9.10 -14.95
CA LYS A 197 3.15 -10.36 -14.60
C LYS A 197 4.57 -10.05 -14.20
#